data_6142599b011c5f6fef7895af242b7115
#
_entry.id   6142599b011c5f6fef7895af242b7115
#
_cell.length_a   1.000
_cell.length_b   1.000
_cell.length_c   1.000
_cell.angle_alpha   90.00
_cell.angle_beta   90.00
_cell.angle_gamma   90.00
#
_symmetry.space_group_name_H-M   'P 1'
#
loop_
_entity.id
_entity.type
_entity.pdbx_description
1 polymer ?
#
loop_
_entity_poly.entity_id
_entity_poly.type
_entity_poly.pdbx_seq_one_letter_code
_entity_poly.pdbx_strand_id
1 'polypeptide(L)'
;YSNPDYAITSLGTLFLVDGAPLNGDANLQYIPGGTSSDGTSPESLRNMTNKGVDMRTLTTDDIESVEIVRGIPSAEYGNLTSGMVNIKRVRKATPLTARFKADEYSKLFSVGKGFTVPNHDFTLNVDGGFLDSKVDPRNNLENYKRVNFSVRISKLWKRDKWEMTWTPSADYTGSFDNVK
;
A
#
# COMPACT_ATOMS: atom_id res chain seq x y z
N TYR A 1 -14.47 -4.30 -19.76
CA TYR A 1 -13.93 -5.32 -18.84
C TYR A 1 -14.87 -5.41 -17.64
N SER A 2 -15.34 -6.61 -17.31
CA SER A 2 -16.21 -6.82 -16.15
C SER A 2 -15.38 -6.86 -14.86
N ASN A 3 -16.01 -6.53 -13.72
CA ASN A 3 -15.34 -6.57 -12.40
C ASN A 3 -14.61 -7.90 -12.08
N PRO A 4 -15.12 -9.09 -12.46
CA PRO A 4 -14.44 -10.35 -12.28
C PRO A 4 -13.10 -10.46 -13.03
N ASP A 5 -12.99 -9.84 -14.21
CA ASP A 5 -11.78 -9.89 -15.02
C ASP A 5 -10.62 -9.10 -14.36
N TYR A 6 -10.93 -8.01 -13.66
CA TYR A 6 -9.95 -7.27 -12.88
C TYR A 6 -9.45 -8.06 -11.66
N ALA A 7 -10.32 -8.78 -10.99
CA ALA A 7 -9.95 -9.63 -9.86
C ALA A 7 -9.00 -10.76 -10.30
N ILE A 8 -9.27 -11.39 -11.44
CA ILE A 8 -8.44 -12.46 -11.99
C ILE A 8 -7.08 -11.93 -12.46
N THR A 9 -7.05 -10.78 -13.12
CA THR A 9 -5.77 -10.16 -13.56
C THR A 9 -4.93 -9.65 -12.41
N SER A 10 -5.52 -9.23 -11.29
CA SER A 10 -4.78 -8.79 -10.11
C SER A 10 -4.12 -9.94 -9.34
N LEU A 11 -4.67 -11.17 -9.45
CA LEU A 11 -4.13 -12.37 -8.79
C LEU A 11 -2.72 -12.74 -9.27
N GLY A 12 -2.34 -12.35 -10.47
CA GLY A 12 -1.04 -12.69 -11.05
C GLY A 12 0.00 -11.58 -10.96
N THR A 13 -0.33 -10.42 -10.40
CA THR A 13 0.59 -9.29 -10.28
C THR A 13 1.12 -9.17 -8.85
N LEU A 14 2.43 -9.25 -8.69
CA LEU A 14 3.08 -9.05 -7.41
C LEU A 14 3.31 -7.56 -7.14
N PHE A 15 2.86 -7.08 -6.00
CA PHE A 15 3.16 -5.74 -5.52
C PHE A 15 4.20 -5.83 -4.40
N LEU A 16 5.31 -5.13 -4.59
CA LEU A 16 6.39 -5.03 -3.61
C LEU A 16 6.51 -3.59 -3.11
N VAL A 17 6.82 -3.43 -1.85
CA VAL A 17 7.23 -2.16 -1.26
C VAL A 17 8.61 -2.36 -0.62
N ASP A 18 9.60 -1.65 -1.12
CA ASP A 18 11.00 -1.81 -0.71
C ASP A 18 11.49 -3.27 -0.79
N GLY A 19 10.97 -4.04 -1.76
CA GLY A 19 11.30 -5.45 -1.95
C GLY A 19 10.49 -6.45 -1.11
N ALA A 20 9.64 -5.98 -0.19
CA ALA A 20 8.74 -6.83 0.58
C ALA A 20 7.35 -6.94 -0.08
N PRO A 21 6.76 -8.13 -0.19
CA PRO A 21 5.46 -8.30 -0.81
C PRO A 21 4.36 -7.64 0.03
N LEU A 22 3.45 -6.92 -0.65
CA LEU A 22 2.24 -6.40 -0.04
C LEU A 22 1.19 -7.52 0.07
N ASN A 23 0.61 -7.62 1.25
CA ASN A 23 -0.50 -8.55 1.47
C ASN A 23 -1.79 -7.98 0.86
N GLY A 24 -2.41 -8.73 -0.05
CA GLY A 24 -3.70 -8.42 -0.65
C GLY A 24 -4.90 -8.88 0.17
N ASP A 25 -4.71 -9.78 1.15
CA ASP A 25 -5.82 -10.41 1.90
C ASP A 25 -6.51 -9.44 2.87
N ALA A 26 -5.82 -8.37 3.26
CA ALA A 26 -6.35 -7.34 4.17
C ALA A 26 -7.10 -6.20 3.44
N ASN A 27 -7.46 -6.38 2.18
CA ASN A 27 -8.18 -5.37 1.43
C ASN A 27 -9.69 -5.39 1.78
N LEU A 28 -10.10 -4.41 2.57
CA LEU A 28 -11.50 -4.20 2.96
C LEU A 28 -12.26 -3.26 2.02
N GLN A 29 -11.71 -2.93 0.85
CA GLN A 29 -12.39 -2.08 -0.11
C GLN A 29 -13.65 -2.75 -0.63
N TYR A 30 -14.74 -2.01 -0.55
CA TYR A 30 -15.98 -2.31 -1.24
C TYR A 30 -16.12 -1.39 -2.46
N ILE A 31 -16.53 -1.92 -3.59
CA ILE A 31 -16.80 -1.13 -4.79
C ILE A 31 -18.31 -0.93 -4.86
N PRO A 32 -18.82 0.28 -4.52
CA PRO A 32 -20.25 0.54 -4.63
C PRO A 32 -20.65 0.56 -6.11
N GLY A 33 -21.82 0.05 -6.41
CA GLY A 33 -22.44 0.15 -7.74
C GLY A 33 -21.96 -0.88 -8.77
N GLY A 34 -21.27 -1.92 -8.36
CA GLY A 34 -21.10 -3.12 -9.17
C GLY A 34 -22.45 -3.83 -9.31
N THR A 35 -23.37 -3.27 -10.10
CA THR A 35 -24.51 -4.02 -10.60
C THR A 35 -23.97 -5.03 -11.58
N SER A 36 -23.76 -6.26 -11.12
CA SER A 36 -23.60 -7.34 -12.07
C SER A 36 -24.90 -7.42 -12.87
N SER A 37 -24.76 -7.34 -14.17
CA SER A 37 -25.89 -7.47 -15.11
C SER A 37 -26.55 -8.84 -15.05
N ASP A 38 -26.02 -9.76 -14.24
CA ASP A 38 -26.50 -11.12 -14.04
C ASP A 38 -27.36 -11.31 -12.78
N GLY A 39 -27.74 -10.21 -12.09
CA GLY A 39 -28.62 -10.25 -10.92
C GLY A 39 -27.99 -10.85 -9.67
N THR A 40 -26.65 -11.01 -9.63
CA THR A 40 -25.95 -11.40 -8.41
C THR A 40 -26.06 -10.27 -7.39
N SER A 41 -26.52 -10.63 -6.19
CA SER A 41 -26.75 -9.68 -5.11
C SER A 41 -25.45 -8.99 -4.69
N PRO A 42 -25.50 -7.76 -4.13
CA PRO A 42 -24.33 -7.10 -3.55
C PRO A 42 -23.54 -7.97 -2.56
N GLU A 43 -24.18 -8.96 -1.96
CA GLU A 43 -23.57 -9.92 -1.04
C GLU A 43 -22.59 -10.87 -1.72
N SER A 44 -22.78 -11.22 -2.98
CA SER A 44 -21.84 -12.08 -3.71
C SER A 44 -20.52 -11.37 -4.02
N LEU A 45 -20.54 -10.04 -4.14
CA LEU A 45 -19.34 -9.22 -4.30
C LEU A 45 -18.54 -9.07 -2.98
N ARG A 46 -19.19 -9.27 -1.83
CA ARG A 46 -18.53 -9.29 -0.51
C ARG A 46 -17.68 -10.53 -0.32
N ASN A 47 -18.04 -11.62 -0.95
CA ASN A 47 -17.37 -12.92 -0.82
C ASN A 47 -16.21 -13.13 -1.80
N MET A 48 -15.80 -12.10 -2.54
CA MET A 48 -14.60 -12.19 -3.35
C MET A 48 -13.36 -12.29 -2.44
N THR A 49 -12.72 -13.43 -2.49
CA THR A 49 -11.57 -13.79 -1.67
C THR A 49 -10.31 -12.97 -1.95
N ASN A 50 -10.25 -12.25 -3.07
CA ASN A 50 -9.12 -11.38 -3.38
C ASN A 50 -9.60 -10.13 -4.13
N LYS A 51 -9.56 -9.00 -3.46
CA LYS A 51 -9.91 -7.68 -4.02
C LYS A 51 -8.70 -6.91 -4.56
N GLY A 52 -7.55 -7.58 -4.68
CA GLY A 52 -6.28 -6.95 -5.01
C GLY A 52 -5.67 -6.18 -3.83
N VAL A 53 -4.57 -5.47 -4.09
CA VAL A 53 -3.86 -4.69 -3.07
C VAL A 53 -4.53 -3.33 -2.88
N ASP A 54 -4.78 -2.95 -1.63
CA ASP A 54 -5.29 -1.62 -1.31
C ASP A 54 -4.15 -0.59 -1.31
N MET A 55 -4.00 0.12 -2.42
CA MET A 55 -2.98 1.15 -2.60
C MET A 55 -3.16 2.39 -1.72
N ARG A 56 -4.31 2.55 -1.04
CA ARG A 56 -4.52 3.65 -0.08
C ARG A 56 -3.75 3.47 1.22
N THR A 57 -3.09 2.33 1.41
CA THR A 57 -2.15 2.11 2.51
C THR A 57 -0.83 2.84 2.32
N LEU A 58 -0.51 3.25 1.09
CA LEU A 58 0.71 3.94 0.74
C LEU A 58 0.44 5.43 0.52
N THR A 59 1.27 6.26 1.14
CA THR A 59 1.27 7.70 0.86
C THR A 59 2.11 7.95 -0.39
N THR A 60 1.55 8.69 -1.35
CA THR A 60 2.27 9.00 -2.60
C THR A 60 3.46 9.93 -2.39
N ASP A 61 3.50 10.64 -1.28
CA ASP A 61 4.60 11.56 -0.92
C ASP A 61 5.90 10.83 -0.57
N ASP A 62 5.78 9.56 -0.23
CA ASP A 62 6.89 8.69 0.14
C ASP A 62 7.49 7.93 -1.02
N ILE A 63 6.88 7.98 -2.19
CA ILE A 63 7.33 7.19 -3.33
C ILE A 63 8.49 7.89 -4.02
N GLU A 64 9.62 7.22 -4.11
CA GLU A 64 10.78 7.67 -4.87
C GLU A 64 10.72 7.19 -6.32
N SER A 65 10.35 5.93 -6.52
CA SER A 65 10.22 5.33 -7.85
C SER A 65 9.25 4.16 -7.85
N VAL A 66 8.66 3.90 -9.00
CA VAL A 66 7.83 2.72 -9.26
C VAL A 66 8.42 2.00 -10.47
N GLU A 67 8.84 0.76 -10.25
CA GLU A 67 9.34 -0.13 -11.28
C GLU A 67 8.26 -1.12 -11.67
N ILE A 68 7.95 -1.19 -12.95
CA ILE A 68 6.92 -2.09 -13.48
C ILE A 68 7.60 -3.08 -14.43
N VAL A 69 7.56 -4.36 -14.07
CA VAL A 69 8.03 -5.47 -14.89
C VAL A 69 6.81 -6.17 -15.47
N ARG A 70 6.71 -6.17 -16.79
CA ARG A 70 5.64 -6.85 -17.54
C ARG A 70 6.11 -8.22 -18.00
N GLY A 71 5.23 -9.20 -17.91
CA GLY A 71 5.54 -10.57 -18.29
C GLY A 71 6.19 -11.37 -17.16
N ILE A 72 7.02 -12.33 -17.50
CA ILE A 72 7.68 -13.23 -16.52
C ILE A 72 8.95 -12.54 -16.02
N PRO A 73 8.99 -12.10 -14.76
CA PRO A 73 10.21 -11.54 -14.17
C PRO A 73 11.24 -12.64 -13.91
N SER A 74 12.41 -12.24 -13.39
CA SER A 74 13.46 -13.18 -12.99
C SER A 74 12.93 -14.29 -12.08
N ALA A 75 13.52 -15.47 -12.15
CA ALA A 75 13.21 -16.62 -11.28
C ALA A 75 13.37 -16.34 -9.77
N GLU A 76 13.99 -15.22 -9.41
CA GLU A 76 14.07 -14.70 -8.05
C GLU A 76 12.69 -14.39 -7.46
N TYR A 77 11.73 -14.02 -8.31
CA TYR A 77 10.36 -13.69 -7.91
C TYR A 77 9.45 -14.87 -8.24
N GLY A 78 9.09 -15.65 -7.24
CA GLY A 78 8.11 -16.74 -7.37
C GLY A 78 6.66 -16.26 -7.43
N ASN A 79 5.74 -17.13 -7.85
CA ASN A 79 4.29 -16.93 -7.80
C ASN A 79 3.74 -15.77 -8.65
N LEU A 80 4.33 -15.52 -9.82
CA LEU A 80 3.91 -14.47 -10.74
C LEU A 80 3.40 -15.04 -12.04
N THR A 81 2.27 -14.57 -12.51
CA THR A 81 1.73 -14.91 -13.84
C THR A 81 1.61 -13.70 -14.78
N SER A 82 1.54 -12.49 -14.24
CA SER A 82 1.20 -11.28 -15.03
C SER A 82 2.25 -10.18 -14.96
N GLY A 83 3.09 -10.16 -13.93
CA GLY A 83 4.11 -9.12 -13.77
C GLY A 83 4.33 -8.69 -12.33
N MET A 84 5.15 -7.65 -12.15
CA MET A 84 5.53 -7.14 -10.85
C MET A 84 5.49 -5.60 -10.85
N VAL A 85 5.03 -5.04 -9.74
CA VAL A 85 5.13 -3.61 -9.43
C VAL A 85 5.95 -3.47 -8.15
N ASN A 86 7.14 -2.88 -8.25
CA ASN A 86 8.02 -2.63 -7.13
C ASN A 86 8.05 -1.13 -6.82
N ILE A 87 7.57 -0.76 -5.64
CA ILE A 87 7.48 0.61 -5.16
C ILE A 87 8.64 0.83 -4.21
N LYS A 88 9.53 1.75 -4.57
CA LYS A 88 10.64 2.17 -3.73
C LYS A 88 10.29 3.46 -3.02
N ARG A 89 10.42 3.47 -1.70
CA ARG A 89 10.09 4.62 -0.88
C ARG A 89 11.33 5.48 -0.60
N VAL A 90 11.09 6.78 -0.41
CA VAL A 90 12.13 7.77 -0.11
C VAL A 90 12.88 7.41 1.17
N ARG A 91 14.22 7.44 1.10
CA ARG A 91 15.13 7.20 2.22
C ARG A 91 16.15 8.32 2.37
N LYS A 92 15.67 9.56 2.36
CA LYS A 92 16.47 10.79 2.52
C LYS A 92 15.73 11.77 3.43
N ALA A 93 16.42 12.83 3.85
CA ALA A 93 15.78 13.92 4.56
C ALA A 93 14.63 14.50 3.73
N THR A 94 13.46 14.59 4.32
CA THR A 94 12.28 15.23 3.74
C THR A 94 11.71 16.23 4.72
N PRO A 95 11.15 17.34 4.25
CA PRO A 95 10.43 18.26 5.14
C PRO A 95 9.24 17.57 5.80
N LEU A 96 8.73 18.15 6.87
CA LEU A 96 7.46 17.71 7.44
C LEU A 96 6.36 17.96 6.40
N THR A 97 5.71 16.89 5.99
CA THR A 97 4.56 16.91 5.09
C THR A 97 3.33 16.46 5.83
N ALA A 98 2.24 17.17 5.67
CA ALA A 98 0.92 16.75 6.15
C ALA A 98 -0.06 16.90 4.99
N ARG A 99 -0.80 15.85 4.70
CA ARG A 99 -1.77 15.82 3.61
C ARG A 99 -3.13 15.39 4.13
N PHE A 100 -4.14 16.11 3.70
CA PHE A 100 -5.53 15.75 3.88
C PHE A 100 -6.17 15.56 2.50
N LYS A 101 -6.80 14.42 2.28
CA LYS A 101 -7.60 14.14 1.09
C LYS A 101 -8.99 13.71 1.52
N ALA A 102 -10.01 14.32 0.94
CA ALA A 102 -11.38 13.90 1.11
C ALA A 102 -12.00 13.65 -0.27
N ASP A 103 -12.67 12.55 -0.41
CA ASP A 103 -13.51 12.24 -1.55
C ASP A 103 -14.91 11.82 -1.05
N GLU A 104 -15.80 11.45 -1.96
CA GLU A 104 -17.19 11.08 -1.65
C GLU A 104 -17.29 9.96 -0.60
N TYR A 105 -16.35 9.03 -0.62
CA TYR A 105 -16.39 7.79 0.16
C TYR A 105 -15.30 7.68 1.21
N SER A 106 -14.32 8.54 1.19
CA SER A 106 -13.18 8.41 2.11
C SER A 106 -12.57 9.73 2.54
N LYS A 107 -12.01 9.73 3.74
CA LYS A 107 -11.17 10.78 4.27
C LYS A 107 -9.83 10.18 4.66
N LEU A 108 -8.76 10.68 4.05
CA LEU A 108 -7.40 10.24 4.31
C LEU A 108 -6.62 11.40 4.90
N PHE A 109 -5.96 11.15 6.01
CA PHE A 109 -4.96 12.02 6.58
C PHE A 109 -3.62 11.31 6.63
N SER A 110 -2.56 11.98 6.22
CA SER A 110 -1.20 11.44 6.33
C SER A 110 -0.22 12.51 6.78
N VAL A 111 0.79 12.08 7.52
CA VAL A 111 1.89 12.92 7.99
C VAL A 111 3.18 12.14 7.88
N GLY A 112 4.25 12.78 7.43
CA GLY A 112 5.55 12.15 7.30
C GLY A 112 6.69 13.14 7.41
N LYS A 113 7.86 12.66 7.88
CA LYS A 113 9.08 13.42 7.96
C LYS A 113 10.31 12.52 7.84
N GLY A 114 11.32 12.98 7.09
CA GLY A 114 12.63 12.37 7.02
C GLY A 114 13.69 13.20 7.75
N PHE A 115 14.50 12.53 8.54
CA PHE A 115 15.61 13.09 9.29
C PHE A 115 16.92 12.52 8.76
N THR A 116 17.94 13.36 8.59
CA THR A 116 19.30 12.91 8.34
C THR A 116 20.17 13.39 9.48
N VAL A 117 20.98 12.50 10.03
CA VAL A 117 21.98 12.85 11.05
C VAL A 117 23.27 13.21 10.33
N PRO A 118 23.70 14.49 10.38
CA PRO A 118 24.94 14.90 9.75
C PRO A 118 26.12 14.09 10.30
N ASN A 119 27.09 13.78 9.45
CA ASN A 119 28.34 13.05 9.78
C ASN A 119 28.18 11.56 10.12
N HIS A 120 26.99 10.99 10.04
CA HIS A 120 26.78 9.57 10.36
C HIS A 120 26.21 8.74 9.22
N ASP A 121 25.98 9.34 8.05
CA ASP A 121 25.34 8.68 6.89
C ASP A 121 24.10 7.86 7.32
N PHE A 122 23.32 8.45 8.20
CA PHE A 122 22.13 7.85 8.80
C PHE A 122 20.89 8.68 8.46
N THR A 123 19.88 8.02 7.96
CA THR A 123 18.58 8.63 7.66
C THR A 123 17.46 7.85 8.34
N LEU A 124 16.53 8.57 8.93
CA LEU A 124 15.31 8.04 9.54
C LEU A 124 14.11 8.72 8.89
N ASN A 125 13.24 7.93 8.29
CA ASN A 125 11.95 8.39 7.79
C ASN A 125 10.84 7.78 8.64
N VAL A 126 9.91 8.62 9.08
CA VAL A 126 8.72 8.22 9.86
C VAL A 126 7.51 8.81 9.20
N ASP A 127 6.52 7.98 8.97
CA ASP A 127 5.24 8.40 8.40
C ASP A 127 4.08 7.63 9.04
N GLY A 128 2.95 8.27 9.04
CA GLY A 128 1.71 7.70 9.54
C GLY A 128 0.52 8.24 8.79
N GLY A 129 -0.54 7.45 8.78
CA GLY A 129 -1.77 7.82 8.09
C GLY A 129 -2.99 7.26 8.79
N PHE A 130 -4.10 7.91 8.53
CA PHE A 130 -5.42 7.51 8.98
C PHE A 130 -6.40 7.60 7.82
N LEU A 131 -7.15 6.53 7.61
CA LEU A 131 -8.21 6.45 6.62
C LEU A 131 -9.54 6.20 7.33
N ASP A 132 -10.55 7.02 7.05
CA ASP A 132 -11.96 6.78 7.37
C ASP A 132 -12.70 6.54 6.05
N SER A 133 -13.09 5.31 5.81
CA SER A 133 -13.79 4.89 4.58
C SER A 133 -15.26 4.63 4.90
N LYS A 134 -16.14 5.34 4.20
CA LYS A 134 -17.61 5.23 4.31
C LYS A 134 -18.20 5.04 2.93
N VAL A 135 -18.28 3.80 2.51
CA VAL A 135 -18.77 3.44 1.18
C VAL A 135 -20.26 3.75 1.01
N ASP A 136 -21.07 3.43 2.00
CA ASP A 136 -22.46 3.85 2.09
C ASP A 136 -22.72 4.45 3.47
N PRO A 137 -23.02 5.76 3.57
CA PRO A 137 -23.36 6.40 4.85
C PRO A 137 -24.55 5.78 5.57
N ARG A 138 -25.43 5.07 4.82
CA ARG A 138 -26.62 4.42 5.35
C ARG A 138 -26.35 3.00 5.87
N ASN A 139 -25.25 2.38 5.44
CA ASN A 139 -24.85 1.04 5.84
C ASN A 139 -23.57 1.06 6.67
N ASN A 140 -23.71 1.00 7.99
CA ASN A 140 -22.58 1.04 8.91
C ASN A 140 -21.65 -0.19 8.81
N LEU A 141 -22.13 -1.29 8.23
CA LEU A 141 -21.36 -2.53 8.08
C LEU A 141 -20.26 -2.43 7.00
N GLU A 142 -20.36 -1.43 6.13
CA GLU A 142 -19.38 -1.21 5.04
C GLU A 142 -18.36 -0.11 5.37
N ASN A 143 -18.45 0.44 6.57
CA ASN A 143 -17.55 1.50 7.04
C ASN A 143 -16.39 0.87 7.82
N TYR A 144 -15.17 1.26 7.45
CA TYR A 144 -14.00 0.86 8.21
C TYR A 144 -13.02 2.02 8.39
N LYS A 145 -12.22 1.92 9.42
CA LYS A 145 -11.12 2.84 9.67
C LYS A 145 -9.81 2.07 9.59
N ARG A 146 -8.78 2.74 9.11
CA ARG A 146 -7.43 2.16 9.01
C ARG A 146 -6.41 3.14 9.55
N VAL A 147 -5.48 2.61 10.32
CA VAL A 147 -4.27 3.33 10.75
C VAL A 147 -3.08 2.63 10.11
N ASN A 148 -2.19 3.39 9.54
CA ASN A 148 -0.90 2.90 9.07
C ASN A 148 0.23 3.71 9.71
N PHE A 149 1.32 3.04 10.00
CA PHE A 149 2.52 3.62 10.53
C PHE A 149 3.73 2.94 9.89
N SER A 150 4.71 3.72 9.51
CA SER A 150 5.92 3.22 8.86
C SER A 150 7.15 3.90 9.43
N VAL A 151 8.18 3.12 9.66
CA VAL A 151 9.52 3.58 10.02
C VAL A 151 10.53 2.96 9.06
N ARG A 152 11.35 3.79 8.45
CA ARG A 152 12.41 3.36 7.54
C ARG A 152 13.73 3.96 7.98
N ILE A 153 14.74 3.12 8.05
CA ILE A 153 16.11 3.52 8.37
C ILE A 153 16.99 3.27 7.15
N SER A 154 17.94 4.14 6.93
CA SER A 154 19.02 3.91 5.99
C SER A 154 20.34 4.28 6.65
N LYS A 155 21.26 3.35 6.67
CA LYS A 155 22.61 3.53 7.18
C LYS A 155 23.61 3.09 6.13
N LEU A 156 24.49 3.99 5.76
CA LEU A 156 25.55 3.73 4.81
C LEU A 156 26.89 3.62 5.56
N TRP A 157 27.63 2.54 5.29
CA TRP A 157 29.01 2.37 5.71
C TRP A 157 29.91 2.35 4.48
N LYS A 158 30.86 3.27 4.46
CA LYS A 158 31.89 3.35 3.41
C LYS A 158 33.22 3.02 4.00
N ARG A 159 33.95 2.14 3.35
CA ARG A 159 35.36 1.81 3.63
C ARG A 159 36.11 1.70 2.31
N ASP A 160 37.40 1.88 2.30
CA ASP A 160 38.23 2.02 1.11
C ASP A 160 37.97 0.99 -0.02
N LYS A 161 37.49 -0.19 0.31
CA LYS A 161 37.29 -1.29 -0.64
C LYS A 161 35.83 -1.81 -0.74
N TRP A 162 34.92 -1.33 0.12
CA TRP A 162 33.54 -1.78 0.11
C TRP A 162 32.59 -0.72 0.63
N GLU A 163 31.38 -0.77 0.12
CA GLU A 163 30.25 0.04 0.54
C GLU A 163 29.10 -0.90 0.92
N MET A 164 28.52 -0.68 2.09
CA MET A 164 27.38 -1.45 2.57
C MET A 164 26.28 -0.50 3.00
N THR A 165 25.11 -0.69 2.43
CA THR A 165 23.88 0.04 2.83
C THR A 165 22.94 -0.91 3.54
N TRP A 166 22.55 -0.56 4.74
CA TRP A 166 21.54 -1.28 5.52
C TRP A 166 20.26 -0.46 5.59
N THR A 167 19.15 -1.07 5.17
CA THR A 167 17.90 -0.35 4.95
C THR A 167 16.70 -1.08 5.57
N PRO A 168 16.64 -1.25 6.90
CA PRO A 168 15.47 -1.86 7.53
C PRO A 168 14.26 -0.95 7.41
N SER A 169 13.09 -1.59 7.33
CA SER A 169 11.79 -0.93 7.43
C SER A 169 10.86 -1.74 8.33
N ALA A 170 9.99 -1.05 9.04
CA ALA A 170 8.91 -1.63 9.81
C ALA A 170 7.62 -0.91 9.46
N ASP A 171 6.67 -1.68 8.98
CA ASP A 171 5.37 -1.17 8.54
C ASP A 171 4.27 -1.85 9.37
N TYR A 172 3.38 -1.04 9.91
CA TYR A 172 2.19 -1.50 10.64
C TYR A 172 0.93 -0.96 9.97
N THR A 173 -0.03 -1.83 9.74
CA THR A 173 -1.35 -1.44 9.26
C THR A 173 -2.40 -2.16 10.10
N GLY A 174 -3.26 -1.39 10.75
CA GLY A 174 -4.40 -1.88 11.52
C GLY A 174 -5.70 -1.37 10.90
N SER A 175 -6.65 -2.28 10.69
CA SER A 175 -8.00 -1.94 10.22
C SER A 175 -9.01 -2.23 11.33
N PHE A 176 -9.94 -1.30 11.52
CA PHE A 176 -11.03 -1.41 12.49
C PHE A 176 -12.34 -1.38 11.72
N ASP A 177 -13.07 -2.46 11.79
CA ASP A 177 -14.37 -2.64 11.16
C ASP A 177 -15.48 -2.60 12.22
N ASN A 178 -16.64 -2.09 11.84
CA ASN A 178 -17.84 -2.06 12.70
C ASN A 178 -18.68 -3.34 12.52
N VAL A 179 -18.05 -4.50 12.57
CA VAL A 179 -18.78 -5.76 12.61
C VAL A 179 -19.35 -5.94 14.02
N LYS A 180 -20.68 -5.82 14.14
CA LYS A 180 -21.41 -6.26 15.32
C LYS A 180 -21.97 -7.65 15.06
#